data_8cd03ac8e762b578280b5c2106889112
#
_entry.id   8cd03ac8e762b578280b5c2106889112
#
_cell.length_a   1.000
_cell.length_b   1.000
_cell.length_c   1.000
_cell.angle_alpha   90.00
_cell.angle_beta   90.00
_cell.angle_gamma   90.00
#
_symmetry.space_group_name_H-M   'P 1'
#
loop_
_entity.id
_entity.type
_entity.pdbx_description
1 polymer ?
#
loop_
_entity_poly.entity_id
_entity_poly.type
_entity_poly.pdbx_seq_one_letter_code
_entity_poly.pdbx_strand_id
1 'polypeptide(L)'
;MMYGFQNEDFLKTLNGAVAQIGEINRIADKVSDLGYKNIYLVGTGGTYAIISPLAYMLKTNSALVWYHEIAAELLAAKPRSLTKDSLFITASLSGTTKETIAAAEYARSMGATVISFVGDRTAQLAAVSDYVVENAACNDNLVGELHIQFFALGARLMMKNGEFPQYERFVETLRKMPEVLLKVREQNDERALAFAEKHKDTGFHMCVGAGNTWGETYCFA
;
A
#
# COMPACT_ATOMS: atom_id res chain seq x y z
N MET A 1 11.97 9.45 22.99
CA MET A 1 12.13 9.34 21.51
C MET A 1 11.98 7.88 21.14
N MET A 2 11.01 7.54 20.30
CA MET A 2 10.81 6.17 19.86
C MET A 2 12.02 5.67 19.04
N TYR A 3 12.44 4.44 19.30
CA TYR A 3 13.55 3.80 18.60
C TYR A 3 13.27 3.76 17.10
N GLY A 4 14.24 4.16 16.27
CA GLY A 4 14.17 4.06 14.82
C GLY A 4 13.43 5.19 14.08
N PHE A 5 12.84 6.15 14.81
CA PHE A 5 12.12 7.26 14.19
C PHE A 5 12.82 8.61 14.42
N GLN A 6 13.57 9.07 13.43
CA GLN A 6 14.03 10.46 13.38
C GLN A 6 12.97 11.29 12.65
N ASN A 7 12.66 12.49 13.17
CA ASN A 7 11.65 13.37 12.56
C ASN A 7 11.98 13.73 11.11
N GLU A 8 13.26 13.93 10.79
CA GLU A 8 13.71 14.24 9.44
C GLU A 8 13.46 13.09 8.46
N ASP A 9 13.81 11.85 8.84
CA ASP A 9 13.58 10.67 8.02
C ASP A 9 12.09 10.39 7.85
N PHE A 10 11.30 10.56 8.92
CA PHE A 10 9.85 10.40 8.88
C PHE A 10 9.21 11.37 7.90
N LEU A 11 9.52 12.66 8.00
CA LEU A 11 9.01 13.68 7.08
C LEU A 11 9.51 13.48 5.66
N LYS A 12 10.78 13.14 5.48
CA LYS A 12 11.38 12.86 4.16
C LYS A 12 10.63 11.74 3.44
N THR A 13 10.38 10.64 4.14
CA THR A 13 9.64 9.49 3.61
C THR A 13 8.22 9.85 3.20
N LEU A 14 7.46 10.47 4.10
CA LEU A 14 6.07 10.83 3.83
C LEU A 14 5.94 11.92 2.74
N ASN A 15 6.84 12.91 2.72
CA ASN A 15 6.87 13.91 1.66
C ASN A 15 7.29 13.30 0.32
N GLY A 16 8.17 12.29 0.34
CA GLY A 16 8.52 11.49 -0.84
C GLY A 16 7.29 10.80 -1.43
N ALA A 17 6.46 10.18 -0.59
CA ALA A 17 5.20 9.57 -1.03
C ALA A 17 4.23 10.60 -1.64
N VAL A 18 4.08 11.76 -1.01
CA VAL A 18 3.25 12.86 -1.53
C VAL A 18 3.76 13.35 -2.88
N ALA A 19 5.08 13.45 -3.07
CA ALA A 19 5.68 13.87 -4.33
C ALA A 19 5.36 12.91 -5.50
N GLN A 20 5.11 11.63 -5.22
CA GLN A 20 4.76 10.62 -6.21
C GLN A 20 3.28 10.68 -6.67
N ILE A 21 2.41 11.44 -6.03
CA ILE A 21 0.97 11.50 -6.37
C ILE A 21 0.76 11.83 -7.87
N GLY A 22 1.56 12.73 -8.43
CA GLY A 22 1.48 13.07 -9.85
C GLY A 22 1.80 11.90 -10.78
N GLU A 23 2.81 11.09 -10.44
CA GLU A 23 3.18 9.89 -11.17
C GLU A 23 2.11 8.80 -11.02
N ILE A 24 1.62 8.59 -9.80
CA ILE A 24 0.55 7.65 -9.49
C ILE A 24 -0.70 7.98 -10.31
N ASN A 25 -1.07 9.26 -10.40
CA ASN A 25 -2.21 9.70 -11.22
C ASN A 25 -2.01 9.38 -12.70
N ARG A 26 -0.82 9.63 -13.25
CA ARG A 26 -0.51 9.30 -14.64
C ARG A 26 -0.60 7.80 -14.92
N ILE A 27 -0.15 6.96 -13.97
CA ILE A 27 -0.26 5.50 -14.06
C ILE A 27 -1.74 5.11 -14.01
N ALA A 28 -2.50 5.61 -13.02
CA ALA A 28 -3.92 5.31 -12.88
C ALA A 28 -4.72 5.70 -14.12
N ASP A 29 -4.45 6.86 -14.70
CA ASP A 29 -5.10 7.31 -15.94
C ASP A 29 -4.79 6.35 -17.09
N LYS A 30 -3.54 5.98 -17.30
CA LYS A 30 -3.13 5.06 -18.36
C LYS A 30 -3.79 3.68 -18.24
N VAL A 31 -3.80 3.08 -17.03
CA VAL A 31 -4.40 1.76 -16.84
C VAL A 31 -5.93 1.82 -16.95
N SER A 32 -6.55 2.93 -16.55
CA SER A 32 -7.99 3.14 -16.74
C SER A 32 -8.36 3.30 -18.22
N ASP A 33 -7.53 3.99 -19.01
CA ASP A 33 -7.74 4.17 -20.45
C ASP A 33 -7.50 2.86 -21.23
N LEU A 34 -6.59 1.98 -20.77
CA LEU A 34 -6.41 0.62 -21.30
C LEU A 34 -7.62 -0.27 -20.97
N GLY A 35 -8.28 -0.02 -19.86
CA GLY A 35 -9.42 -0.79 -19.34
C GLY A 35 -8.99 -2.06 -18.60
N TYR A 36 -9.74 -2.38 -17.55
CA TYR A 36 -9.59 -3.62 -16.78
C TYR A 36 -10.95 -4.04 -16.22
N LYS A 37 -11.12 -5.34 -15.92
CA LYS A 37 -12.36 -5.91 -15.36
C LYS A 37 -12.28 -6.13 -13.86
N ASN A 38 -11.09 -6.33 -13.33
CA ASN A 38 -10.86 -6.55 -11.91
C ASN A 38 -9.48 -6.09 -11.47
N ILE A 39 -9.33 -5.92 -10.16
CA ILE A 39 -8.09 -5.49 -9.51
C ILE A 39 -7.63 -6.60 -8.56
N TYR A 40 -6.40 -7.03 -8.66
CA TYR A 40 -5.73 -7.89 -7.70
C TYR A 40 -4.81 -7.07 -6.82
N LEU A 41 -5.10 -7.01 -5.53
CA LEU A 41 -4.28 -6.40 -4.49
C LEU A 41 -3.48 -7.53 -3.83
N VAL A 42 -2.19 -7.60 -4.09
CA VAL A 42 -1.39 -8.78 -3.69
C VAL A 42 -0.19 -8.36 -2.86
N GLY A 43 0.00 -9.03 -1.74
CA GLY A 43 1.10 -8.76 -0.82
C GLY A 43 1.61 -10.01 -0.12
N THR A 44 2.74 -9.86 0.58
CA THR A 44 3.35 -10.90 1.41
C THR A 44 3.63 -10.32 2.79
N GLY A 45 3.18 -10.98 3.87
CA GLY A 45 3.40 -10.53 5.23
C GLY A 45 2.89 -9.12 5.49
N GLY A 46 3.76 -8.21 5.96
CA GLY A 46 3.42 -6.82 6.26
C GLY A 46 2.82 -6.07 5.06
N THR A 47 3.28 -6.33 3.83
CA THR A 47 2.74 -5.67 2.64
C THR A 47 1.27 -6.06 2.39
N TYR A 48 0.91 -7.32 2.61
CA TYR A 48 -0.49 -7.75 2.54
C TYR A 48 -1.36 -6.95 3.53
N ALA A 49 -0.88 -6.75 4.75
CA ALA A 49 -1.58 -5.95 5.75
C ALA A 49 -1.70 -4.46 5.34
N ILE A 50 -0.61 -3.86 4.83
CA ILE A 50 -0.57 -2.44 4.42
C ILE A 50 -1.50 -2.16 3.24
N ILE A 51 -1.76 -3.13 2.36
CA ILE A 51 -2.72 -3.00 1.25
C ILE A 51 -4.18 -3.07 1.72
N SER A 52 -4.47 -3.69 2.87
CA SER A 52 -5.83 -3.90 3.38
C SER A 52 -6.69 -2.63 3.49
N PRO A 53 -6.17 -1.46 3.92
CA PRO A 53 -6.95 -0.22 3.92
C PRO A 53 -7.42 0.20 2.52
N LEU A 54 -6.62 -0.03 1.47
CA LEU A 54 -7.05 0.20 0.09
C LEU A 54 -8.19 -0.75 -0.30
N ALA A 55 -8.10 -2.03 0.04
CA ALA A 55 -9.17 -2.99 -0.18
C ALA A 55 -10.48 -2.56 0.51
N TYR A 56 -10.37 -2.07 1.75
CA TYR A 56 -11.53 -1.53 2.48
C TYR A 56 -12.09 -0.26 1.83
N MET A 57 -11.23 0.64 1.36
CA MET A 57 -11.64 1.84 0.64
C MET A 57 -12.41 1.51 -0.65
N LEU A 58 -11.93 0.55 -1.45
CA LEU A 58 -12.63 0.06 -2.64
C LEU A 58 -13.96 -0.58 -2.26
N LYS A 59 -14.00 -1.43 -1.23
CA LYS A 59 -15.21 -2.09 -0.75
C LYS A 59 -16.32 -1.12 -0.40
N THR A 60 -15.99 0.02 0.19
CA THR A 60 -16.97 0.97 0.72
C THR A 60 -17.34 2.09 -0.23
N ASN A 61 -16.55 2.32 -1.29
CA ASN A 61 -16.74 3.49 -2.16
C ASN A 61 -16.79 3.15 -3.65
N SER A 62 -16.72 1.87 -4.03
CA SER A 62 -16.60 1.49 -5.44
C SER A 62 -17.37 0.21 -5.78
N ALA A 63 -17.87 0.13 -7.01
CA ALA A 63 -18.39 -1.09 -7.63
C ALA A 63 -17.31 -1.88 -8.41
N LEU A 64 -16.06 -1.39 -8.43
CA LEU A 64 -14.94 -2.11 -9.04
C LEU A 64 -14.80 -3.50 -8.40
N VAL A 65 -14.61 -4.52 -9.22
CA VAL A 65 -14.34 -5.88 -8.73
C VAL A 65 -12.89 -5.97 -8.31
N TRP A 66 -12.64 -6.42 -7.09
CA TRP A 66 -11.29 -6.55 -6.56
C TRP A 66 -11.12 -7.83 -5.73
N TYR A 67 -9.88 -8.30 -5.64
CA TYR A 67 -9.44 -9.42 -4.83
C TYR A 67 -8.24 -8.99 -3.99
N HIS A 68 -8.16 -9.45 -2.74
CA HIS A 68 -7.03 -9.19 -1.85
C HIS A 68 -6.41 -10.52 -1.45
N GLU A 69 -5.22 -10.80 -1.96
CA GLU A 69 -4.61 -12.12 -1.95
C GLU A 69 -3.19 -12.09 -1.36
N ILE A 70 -2.85 -13.15 -0.65
CA ILE A 70 -1.47 -13.44 -0.27
C ILE A 70 -0.75 -14.01 -1.51
N ALA A 71 0.44 -13.50 -1.82
CA ALA A 71 1.17 -13.88 -3.04
C ALA A 71 1.36 -15.40 -3.18
N ALA A 72 1.73 -16.09 -2.10
CA ALA A 72 1.91 -17.55 -2.10
C ALA A 72 0.60 -18.32 -2.34
N GLU A 73 -0.51 -17.84 -1.76
CA GLU A 73 -1.83 -18.44 -1.96
C GLU A 73 -2.34 -18.24 -3.38
N LEU A 74 -2.15 -17.04 -3.95
CA LEU A 74 -2.48 -16.77 -5.34
C LEU A 74 -1.73 -17.72 -6.30
N LEU A 75 -0.43 -17.93 -6.05
CA LEU A 75 0.39 -18.85 -6.86
C LEU A 75 -0.08 -20.31 -6.77
N ALA A 76 -0.54 -20.73 -5.59
CA ALA A 76 -1.08 -22.08 -5.37
C ALA A 76 -2.48 -22.24 -6.00
N ALA A 77 -3.34 -21.24 -5.82
CA ALA A 77 -4.73 -21.27 -6.28
C ALA A 77 -4.89 -21.08 -7.80
N LYS A 78 -4.01 -20.26 -8.41
CA LYS A 78 -4.07 -19.88 -9.83
C LYS A 78 -5.49 -19.48 -10.28
N PRO A 79 -6.06 -18.41 -9.71
CA PRO A 79 -7.46 -18.06 -9.88
C PRO A 79 -7.79 -17.79 -11.36
N ARG A 80 -8.89 -18.38 -11.85
CA ARG A 80 -9.36 -18.20 -13.23
C ARG A 80 -9.77 -16.78 -13.60
N SER A 81 -10.05 -15.94 -12.57
CA SER A 81 -10.39 -14.52 -12.73
C SER A 81 -9.16 -13.63 -12.97
N LEU A 82 -7.94 -14.12 -12.75
CA LEU A 82 -6.71 -13.42 -13.13
C LEU A 82 -6.44 -13.66 -14.61
N THR A 83 -6.62 -12.61 -15.42
CA THR A 83 -6.57 -12.67 -16.89
C THR A 83 -5.86 -11.44 -17.45
N LYS A 84 -5.77 -11.34 -18.76
CA LYS A 84 -5.25 -10.14 -19.44
C LYS A 84 -6.06 -8.85 -19.16
N ASP A 85 -7.29 -8.99 -18.69
CA ASP A 85 -8.15 -7.88 -18.32
C ASP A 85 -8.04 -7.55 -16.81
N SER A 86 -7.01 -8.05 -16.12
CA SER A 86 -6.77 -7.80 -14.70
C SER A 86 -5.72 -6.71 -14.49
N LEU A 87 -5.94 -5.88 -13.48
CA LEU A 87 -4.95 -4.96 -12.94
C LEU A 87 -4.35 -5.61 -11.68
N PHE A 88 -3.05 -5.87 -11.68
CA PHE A 88 -2.33 -6.47 -10.56
C PHE A 88 -1.51 -5.40 -9.84
N ILE A 89 -1.79 -5.18 -8.56
CA ILE A 89 -1.14 -4.15 -7.74
C ILE A 89 -0.41 -4.85 -6.59
N THR A 90 0.87 -4.58 -6.45
CA THR A 90 1.70 -5.17 -5.40
C THR A 90 2.76 -4.20 -4.90
N ALA A 91 3.39 -4.53 -3.77
CA ALA A 91 4.52 -3.77 -3.25
C ALA A 91 5.55 -4.70 -2.58
N SER A 92 6.80 -4.25 -2.59
CA SER A 92 7.88 -4.83 -1.81
C SER A 92 8.96 -3.77 -1.62
N LEU A 93 9.26 -3.38 -0.38
CA LEU A 93 10.29 -2.38 -0.11
C LEU A 93 11.65 -2.80 -0.69
N SER A 94 12.08 -4.03 -0.42
CA SER A 94 13.32 -4.57 -0.98
C SER A 94 13.23 -4.90 -2.46
N GLY A 95 12.02 -5.11 -2.97
CA GLY A 95 11.78 -5.59 -4.34
C GLY A 95 12.37 -6.97 -4.64
N THR A 96 12.75 -7.74 -3.60
CA THR A 96 13.41 -9.05 -3.72
C THR A 96 12.61 -10.20 -3.09
N THR A 97 11.41 -9.93 -2.58
CA THR A 97 10.52 -10.94 -1.98
C THR A 97 10.12 -11.95 -3.05
N LYS A 98 10.58 -13.19 -2.93
CA LYS A 98 10.45 -14.22 -3.96
C LYS A 98 9.00 -14.51 -4.37
N GLU A 99 8.11 -14.63 -3.38
CA GLU A 99 6.69 -14.91 -3.61
C GLU A 99 6.01 -13.74 -4.34
N THR A 100 6.37 -12.50 -3.99
CA THR A 100 5.83 -11.30 -4.64
C THR A 100 6.29 -11.19 -6.09
N ILE A 101 7.57 -11.46 -6.35
CA ILE A 101 8.13 -11.47 -7.72
C ILE A 101 7.44 -12.56 -8.55
N ALA A 102 7.40 -13.80 -8.03
CA ALA A 102 6.77 -14.91 -8.73
C ALA A 102 5.28 -14.67 -9.03
N ALA A 103 4.54 -14.03 -8.09
CA ALA A 103 3.14 -13.67 -8.31
C ALA A 103 3.00 -12.58 -9.40
N ALA A 104 3.89 -11.59 -9.43
CA ALA A 104 3.92 -10.58 -10.48
C ALA A 104 4.26 -11.17 -11.86
N GLU A 105 5.25 -12.07 -11.93
CA GLU A 105 5.61 -12.82 -13.15
C GLU A 105 4.43 -13.66 -13.63
N TYR A 106 3.75 -14.37 -12.72
CA TYR A 106 2.57 -15.15 -13.05
C TYR A 106 1.45 -14.25 -13.59
N ALA A 107 1.13 -13.15 -12.93
CA ALA A 107 0.12 -12.20 -13.40
C ALA A 107 0.46 -11.68 -14.81
N ARG A 108 1.71 -11.31 -15.04
CA ARG A 108 2.20 -10.86 -16.35
C ARG A 108 2.11 -11.96 -17.42
N SER A 109 2.41 -13.22 -17.06
CA SER A 109 2.25 -14.36 -17.98
C SER A 109 0.79 -14.60 -18.40
N MET A 110 -0.17 -14.19 -17.55
CA MET A 110 -1.61 -14.20 -17.86
C MET A 110 -2.04 -12.97 -18.68
N GLY A 111 -1.12 -12.05 -18.97
CA GLY A 111 -1.38 -10.80 -19.70
C GLY A 111 -1.92 -9.66 -18.84
N ALA A 112 -1.99 -9.80 -17.53
CA ALA A 112 -2.42 -8.76 -16.61
C ALA A 112 -1.44 -7.57 -16.61
N THR A 113 -1.95 -6.36 -16.39
CA THR A 113 -1.12 -5.18 -16.20
C THR A 113 -0.63 -5.11 -14.77
N VAL A 114 0.69 -5.04 -14.56
CA VAL A 114 1.32 -5.06 -13.24
C VAL A 114 1.80 -3.67 -12.83
N ILE A 115 1.32 -3.20 -11.68
CA ILE A 115 1.82 -2.01 -10.98
C ILE A 115 2.54 -2.46 -9.72
N SER A 116 3.79 -2.06 -9.54
CA SER A 116 4.54 -2.31 -8.31
C SER A 116 5.01 -1.03 -7.62
N PHE A 117 5.02 -1.10 -6.29
CA PHE A 117 5.61 -0.10 -5.41
C PHE A 117 6.88 -0.71 -4.80
N VAL A 118 8.02 -0.10 -5.05
CA VAL A 118 9.34 -0.62 -4.67
C VAL A 118 10.20 0.45 -4.04
N GLY A 119 11.10 0.07 -3.16
CA GLY A 119 12.09 1.00 -2.58
C GLY A 119 13.19 1.41 -3.55
N ASP A 120 13.42 0.60 -4.61
CA ASP A 120 14.44 0.86 -5.63
C ASP A 120 13.94 0.37 -6.99
N ARG A 121 13.96 1.25 -8.00
CA ARG A 121 13.56 0.94 -9.39
C ARG A 121 14.46 -0.10 -10.07
N THR A 122 15.63 -0.36 -9.53
CA THR A 122 16.54 -1.40 -10.04
C THR A 122 16.28 -2.79 -9.47
N ALA A 123 15.34 -2.90 -8.51
CA ALA A 123 15.01 -4.16 -7.88
C ALA A 123 14.31 -5.15 -8.85
N GLN A 124 14.39 -6.44 -8.51
CA GLN A 124 13.86 -7.52 -9.36
C GLN A 124 12.35 -7.39 -9.63
N LEU A 125 11.57 -6.98 -8.64
CA LEU A 125 10.14 -6.76 -8.80
C LEU A 125 9.84 -5.65 -9.83
N ALA A 126 10.63 -4.59 -9.85
CA ALA A 126 10.49 -3.52 -10.84
C ALA A 126 10.71 -4.02 -12.28
N ALA A 127 11.69 -4.92 -12.48
CA ALA A 127 11.99 -5.48 -13.79
C ALA A 127 10.84 -6.32 -14.40
N VAL A 128 9.96 -6.86 -13.56
CA VAL A 128 8.80 -7.68 -13.98
C VAL A 128 7.48 -6.91 -13.94
N SER A 129 7.51 -5.59 -13.74
CA SER A 129 6.33 -4.72 -13.64
C SER A 129 6.20 -3.83 -14.87
N ASP A 130 4.96 -3.53 -15.30
CA ASP A 130 4.68 -2.61 -16.40
C ASP A 130 4.76 -1.15 -15.95
N TYR A 131 4.38 -0.89 -14.69
CA TYR A 131 4.48 0.41 -14.04
C TYR A 131 5.12 0.28 -12.66
N VAL A 132 6.02 1.18 -12.35
CA VAL A 132 6.79 1.17 -11.11
C VAL A 132 6.65 2.52 -10.41
N VAL A 133 6.17 2.50 -9.17
CA VAL A 133 6.19 3.65 -8.26
C VAL A 133 7.30 3.44 -7.24
N GLU A 134 8.17 4.41 -7.10
CA GLU A 134 9.25 4.34 -6.11
C GLU A 134 8.72 4.74 -4.73
N ASN A 135 9.02 3.90 -3.75
CA ASN A 135 8.73 4.16 -2.36
C ASN A 135 9.91 4.89 -1.73
N ALA A 136 9.64 6.01 -1.08
CA ALA A 136 10.69 6.86 -0.49
C ALA A 136 11.12 6.41 0.91
N ALA A 137 10.71 5.22 1.38
CA ALA A 137 11.01 4.73 2.72
C ALA A 137 12.50 4.68 3.01
N CYS A 138 12.90 5.24 4.16
CA CYS A 138 14.29 5.18 4.63
C CYS A 138 14.59 3.85 5.33
N ASN A 139 13.56 3.19 5.86
CA ASN A 139 13.64 1.88 6.51
C ASN A 139 12.24 1.23 6.60
N ASP A 140 12.19 -0.05 7.00
CA ASP A 140 10.94 -0.82 7.12
C ASP A 140 9.94 -0.25 8.15
N ASN A 141 10.41 0.57 9.10
CA ASN A 141 9.54 1.17 10.11
C ASN A 141 8.74 2.36 9.57
N LEU A 142 9.05 2.84 8.38
CA LEU A 142 8.41 4.00 7.74
C LEU A 142 7.53 3.60 6.56
N VAL A 143 6.89 2.44 6.63
CA VAL A 143 6.02 1.91 5.56
C VAL A 143 4.69 2.66 5.41
N GLY A 144 4.38 3.58 6.33
CA GLY A 144 3.16 4.40 6.27
C GLY A 144 3.00 5.22 4.98
N GLU A 145 4.10 5.50 4.27
CA GLU A 145 4.06 6.15 2.96
C GLU A 145 3.34 5.33 1.90
N LEU A 146 3.37 4.00 2.00
CA LEU A 146 2.59 3.14 1.10
C LEU A 146 1.09 3.41 1.22
N HIS A 147 0.59 3.76 2.42
CA HIS A 147 -0.81 4.14 2.59
C HIS A 147 -1.15 5.39 1.78
N ILE A 148 -0.29 6.42 1.78
CA ILE A 148 -0.49 7.63 0.97
C ILE A 148 -0.53 7.25 -0.52
N GLN A 149 0.42 6.43 -0.96
CA GLN A 149 0.55 6.02 -2.35
C GLN A 149 -0.62 5.14 -2.80
N PHE A 150 -1.02 4.15 -2.01
CA PHE A 150 -2.16 3.27 -2.31
C PHE A 150 -3.48 4.03 -2.31
N PHE A 151 -3.69 4.94 -1.35
CA PHE A 151 -4.89 5.77 -1.33
C PHE A 151 -4.96 6.74 -2.51
N ALA A 152 -3.83 7.30 -2.93
CA ALA A 152 -3.77 8.13 -4.13
C ALA A 152 -4.15 7.32 -5.38
N LEU A 153 -3.59 6.10 -5.54
CA LEU A 153 -3.90 5.21 -6.64
C LEU A 153 -5.39 4.81 -6.64
N GLY A 154 -5.88 4.30 -5.52
CA GLY A 154 -7.28 3.85 -5.39
C GLY A 154 -8.28 4.97 -5.62
N ALA A 155 -8.05 6.16 -5.05
CA ALA A 155 -8.92 7.32 -5.26
C ALA A 155 -8.96 7.73 -6.75
N ARG A 156 -7.79 7.70 -7.45
CA ARG A 156 -7.73 8.04 -8.86
C ARG A 156 -8.44 7.00 -9.74
N LEU A 157 -8.25 5.70 -9.46
CA LEU A 157 -8.96 4.63 -10.16
C LEU A 157 -10.48 4.75 -9.99
N MET A 158 -10.97 4.97 -8.77
CA MET A 158 -12.40 5.19 -8.50
C MET A 158 -12.92 6.46 -9.19
N MET A 159 -12.15 7.56 -9.17
CA MET A 159 -12.54 8.79 -9.85
C MET A 159 -12.66 8.58 -11.37
N LYS A 160 -11.73 7.85 -11.98
CA LYS A 160 -11.79 7.47 -13.40
C LYS A 160 -12.98 6.56 -13.70
N ASN A 161 -13.43 5.77 -12.74
CA ASN A 161 -14.65 4.96 -12.83
C ASN A 161 -15.94 5.76 -12.54
N GLY A 162 -15.85 7.06 -12.28
CA GLY A 162 -17.00 7.94 -12.01
C GLY A 162 -17.55 7.84 -10.58
N GLU A 163 -16.85 7.22 -9.65
CA GLU A 163 -17.35 6.85 -8.32
C GLU A 163 -16.80 7.68 -7.16
N PHE A 164 -15.84 8.56 -7.38
CA PHE A 164 -15.16 9.30 -6.31
C PHE A 164 -15.13 10.82 -6.57
N PRO A 165 -16.28 11.51 -6.51
CA PRO A 165 -16.38 12.94 -6.85
C PRO A 165 -15.58 13.85 -5.91
N GLN A 166 -15.24 13.39 -4.70
CA GLN A 166 -14.42 14.11 -3.72
C GLN A 166 -12.90 13.98 -3.95
N TYR A 167 -12.45 13.48 -5.10
CA TYR A 167 -11.06 13.17 -5.39
C TYR A 167 -10.10 14.33 -5.07
N GLU A 168 -10.36 15.54 -5.58
CA GLU A 168 -9.47 16.69 -5.38
C GLU A 168 -9.30 17.03 -3.89
N ARG A 169 -10.40 17.08 -3.14
CA ARG A 169 -10.38 17.31 -1.69
C ARG A 169 -9.63 16.20 -0.96
N PHE A 170 -9.79 14.97 -1.39
CA PHE A 170 -9.09 13.82 -0.80
C PHE A 170 -7.57 13.92 -1.01
N VAL A 171 -7.13 14.23 -2.23
CA VAL A 171 -5.70 14.41 -2.54
C VAL A 171 -5.09 15.59 -1.77
N GLU A 172 -5.82 16.70 -1.62
CA GLU A 172 -5.39 17.82 -0.76
C GLU A 172 -5.18 17.36 0.69
N THR A 173 -6.03 16.46 1.20
CA THR A 173 -5.88 15.88 2.53
C THR A 173 -4.64 14.98 2.59
N LEU A 174 -4.41 14.13 1.60
CA LEU A 174 -3.20 13.30 1.54
C LEU A 174 -1.92 14.14 1.56
N ARG A 175 -1.90 15.28 0.88
CA ARG A 175 -0.76 16.21 0.88
C ARG A 175 -0.42 16.78 2.26
N LYS A 176 -1.40 16.85 3.17
CA LYS A 176 -1.23 17.33 4.56
C LYS A 176 -0.85 16.22 5.53
N MET A 177 -0.94 14.95 5.11
CA MET A 177 -0.67 13.80 5.98
C MET A 177 0.71 13.82 6.63
N PRO A 178 1.82 14.22 5.97
CA PRO A 178 3.12 14.26 6.61
C PRO A 178 3.14 15.09 7.89
N GLU A 179 2.60 16.31 7.83
CA GLU A 179 2.55 17.21 8.99
C GLU A 179 1.59 16.71 10.08
N VAL A 180 0.43 16.18 9.66
CA VAL A 180 -0.57 15.64 10.60
C VAL A 180 -0.01 14.43 11.33
N LEU A 181 0.60 13.48 10.62
CA LEU A 181 1.17 12.27 11.21
C LEU A 181 2.34 12.61 12.16
N LEU A 182 3.18 13.59 11.80
CA LEU A 182 4.23 14.03 12.70
C LEU A 182 3.66 14.58 14.01
N LYS A 183 2.63 15.44 13.96
CA LYS A 183 1.96 15.96 15.16
C LYS A 183 1.33 14.85 16.00
N VAL A 184 0.64 13.91 15.37
CA VAL A 184 0.05 12.75 16.07
C VAL A 184 1.13 11.93 16.76
N ARG A 185 2.25 11.70 16.10
CA ARG A 185 3.40 11.00 16.68
C ARG A 185 3.94 11.76 17.90
N GLU A 186 4.27 13.05 17.76
CA GLU A 186 4.81 13.87 18.84
C GLU A 186 3.87 13.94 20.06
N GLN A 187 2.57 14.05 19.83
CA GLN A 187 1.56 14.09 20.89
C GLN A 187 1.39 12.76 21.63
N ASN A 188 1.79 11.64 21.04
CA ASN A 188 1.59 10.31 21.62
C ASN A 188 2.89 9.61 22.03
N ASP A 189 4.06 10.18 21.79
CA ASP A 189 5.37 9.54 22.05
C ASP A 189 5.52 9.14 23.53
N GLU A 190 5.26 10.07 24.45
CA GLU A 190 5.33 9.78 25.90
C GLU A 190 4.30 8.73 26.34
N ARG A 191 3.09 8.80 25.79
CA ARG A 191 2.03 7.82 26.08
C ARG A 191 2.38 6.43 25.58
N ALA A 192 2.97 6.33 24.39
CA ALA A 192 3.43 5.07 23.81
C ALA A 192 4.57 4.46 24.63
N LEU A 193 5.54 5.27 25.06
CA LEU A 193 6.63 4.84 25.93
C LEU A 193 6.13 4.36 27.29
N ALA A 194 5.22 5.09 27.90
CA ALA A 194 4.62 4.70 29.18
C ALA A 194 3.82 3.38 29.07
N PHE A 195 3.11 3.18 27.96
CA PHE A 195 2.42 1.93 27.67
C PHE A 195 3.40 0.76 27.51
N ALA A 196 4.45 0.95 26.70
CA ALA A 196 5.47 -0.07 26.47
C ALA A 196 6.17 -0.46 27.78
N GLU A 197 6.57 0.52 28.60
CA GLU A 197 7.22 0.27 29.89
C GLU A 197 6.30 -0.47 30.86
N LYS A 198 5.03 -0.07 30.92
CA LYS A 198 4.04 -0.73 31.79
C LYS A 198 3.80 -2.20 31.42
N HIS A 199 3.91 -2.54 30.15
CA HIS A 199 3.53 -3.84 29.60
C HIS A 199 4.70 -4.67 29.08
N LYS A 200 5.95 -4.24 29.26
CA LYS A 200 7.14 -4.93 28.77
C LYS A 200 7.28 -6.40 29.21
N ASP A 201 6.75 -6.72 30.40
CA ASP A 201 6.80 -8.07 30.96
C ASP A 201 5.50 -8.85 30.73
N THR A 202 4.56 -8.32 29.95
CA THR A 202 3.31 -9.01 29.61
C THR A 202 3.60 -10.09 28.58
N GLY A 203 3.34 -11.35 28.92
CA GLY A 203 3.68 -12.50 28.07
C GLY A 203 2.82 -12.65 26.81
N PHE A 204 1.71 -11.92 26.69
CA PHE A 204 0.82 -11.98 25.53
C PHE A 204 0.06 -10.68 25.33
N HIS A 205 0.02 -10.22 24.09
CA HIS A 205 -0.78 -9.07 23.66
C HIS A 205 -1.75 -9.50 22.55
N MET A 206 -2.99 -9.06 22.65
CA MET A 206 -3.99 -9.26 21.59
C MET A 206 -4.35 -7.90 20.98
N CYS A 207 -4.13 -7.78 19.68
CA CYS A 207 -4.53 -6.60 18.92
C CYS A 207 -5.84 -6.88 18.17
N VAL A 208 -6.80 -5.96 18.25
CA VAL A 208 -8.11 -6.11 17.60
C VAL A 208 -8.35 -4.90 16.72
N GLY A 209 -8.65 -5.13 15.45
CA GLY A 209 -8.96 -4.10 14.47
C GLY A 209 -10.05 -4.55 13.52
N ALA A 210 -10.75 -3.58 12.91
CA ALA A 210 -11.80 -3.81 11.94
C ALA A 210 -11.76 -2.73 10.84
N GLY A 211 -12.25 -3.07 9.66
CA GLY A 211 -12.30 -2.14 8.53
C GLY A 211 -10.89 -1.68 8.11
N ASN A 212 -10.68 -0.37 8.04
CA ASN A 212 -9.40 0.23 7.67
C ASN A 212 -8.29 0.04 8.73
N THR A 213 -8.63 -0.30 9.96
CA THR A 213 -7.64 -0.54 11.04
C THR A 213 -7.19 -2.00 11.15
N TRP A 214 -7.77 -2.90 10.37
CA TRP A 214 -7.41 -4.31 10.41
C TRP A 214 -5.94 -4.55 10.01
N GLY A 215 -5.50 -3.90 8.94
CA GLY A 215 -4.12 -4.00 8.45
C GLY A 215 -3.09 -3.52 9.48
N GLU A 216 -3.36 -2.38 10.13
CA GLU A 216 -2.51 -1.82 11.18
C GLU A 216 -2.40 -2.79 12.37
N THR A 217 -3.53 -3.39 12.75
CA THR A 217 -3.57 -4.38 13.84
C THR A 217 -2.73 -5.61 13.51
N TYR A 218 -2.78 -6.07 12.26
CA TYR A 218 -1.95 -7.18 11.78
C TYR A 218 -0.45 -6.84 11.79
N CYS A 219 -0.08 -5.63 11.39
CA CYS A 219 1.33 -5.19 11.42
C CYS A 219 1.88 -5.04 12.85
N PHE A 220 1.00 -4.76 13.84
CA PHE A 220 1.38 -4.60 15.23
C PHE A 220 1.51 -5.94 15.98
N ALA A 221 0.83 -6.97 15.56
CA ALA A 221 0.82 -8.30 16.19
C ALA A 221 2.04 -9.13 15.81
#